data_5e5aa79fd12dd1e82ddf8cfb37c252ee
#
_entry.id   5e5aa79fd12dd1e82ddf8cfb37c252ee
#
_cell.length_a   1.000
_cell.length_b   1.000
_cell.length_c   1.000
_cell.angle_alpha   90.00
_cell.angle_beta   90.00
_cell.angle_gamma   90.00
#
_symmetry.space_group_name_H-M   'P 1'
#
loop_
_entity.id
_entity.type
_entity.pdbx_description
1 polymer ?
#
loop_
_entity_poly.entity_id
_entity_poly.type
_entity_poly.pdbx_seq_one_letter_code
_entity_poly.pdbx_strand_id
1 'polypeptide(L)' 'MGRISVDLPDELEKKLRLKTIERFGGRKGDLSKAVAEAVKTWVAGE' A
#
# COMPACT_ATOMS: atom_id res chain seq x y z
N MET A 1 -15.39 -0.20 9.81
CA MET A 1 -14.15 -0.14 9.08
C MET A 1 -13.00 -0.66 9.90
N GLY A 2 -12.20 -1.50 9.30
CA GLY A 2 -11.10 -2.11 10.01
C GLY A 2 -9.83 -1.30 9.94
N ARG A 3 -9.03 -1.39 10.96
CA ARG A 3 -7.71 -0.79 10.99
C ARG A 3 -6.70 -1.84 11.36
N ILE A 4 -5.63 -1.90 10.60
CA ILE A 4 -4.57 -2.87 10.83
C ILE A 4 -3.23 -2.15 10.84
N SER A 5 -2.38 -2.53 11.79
CA SER A 5 -1.00 -2.06 11.81
C SER A 5 -0.10 -3.22 11.43
N VAL A 6 0.76 -2.99 10.47
CA VAL A 6 1.70 -4.02 10.04
C VAL A 6 3.09 -3.42 9.91
N ASP A 7 4.07 -4.25 10.18
CA ASP A 7 5.46 -3.86 10.02
C ASP A 7 5.97 -4.37 8.68
N LEU A 8 6.61 -3.46 7.94
CA LEU A 8 7.19 -3.81 6.65
C LEU A 8 8.70 -3.65 6.70
N PRO A 9 9.43 -4.53 6.00
CA PRO A 9 10.86 -4.30 5.85
C PRO A 9 11.12 -2.96 5.18
N ASP A 10 12.22 -2.33 5.56
CA ASP A 10 12.55 -1.01 5.03
C ASP A 10 12.57 -0.97 3.51
N GLU A 11 13.13 -2.01 2.91
CA GLU A 11 13.20 -2.09 1.45
C GLU A 11 11.82 -2.13 0.81
N LEU A 12 10.94 -2.92 1.40
CA LEU A 12 9.59 -3.06 0.88
C LEU A 12 8.81 -1.78 1.07
N GLU A 13 9.00 -1.12 2.20
CA GLU A 13 8.33 0.14 2.46
C GLU A 13 8.76 1.20 1.44
N LYS A 14 10.05 1.25 1.14
CA LYS A 14 10.57 2.17 0.14
C LYS A 14 9.92 1.95 -1.20
N LYS A 15 9.88 0.70 -1.63
CA LYS A 15 9.28 0.35 -2.91
C LYS A 15 7.80 0.70 -2.94
N LEU A 16 7.12 0.46 -1.84
CA LEU A 16 5.71 0.78 -1.75
C LEU A 16 5.48 2.28 -1.93
N ARG A 17 6.28 3.10 -1.26
CA ARG A 17 6.14 4.54 -1.35
C ARG A 17 6.43 5.04 -2.76
N LEU A 18 7.48 4.52 -3.38
CA LEU A 18 7.81 4.91 -4.75
C LEU A 18 6.70 4.54 -5.72
N LYS A 19 6.19 3.33 -5.58
CA LYS A 19 5.10 2.88 -6.45
C LYS A 19 3.86 3.71 -6.23
N THR A 20 3.59 4.09 -4.99
CA THR A 20 2.43 4.91 -4.68
C THR A 20 2.54 6.28 -5.35
N ILE A 21 3.73 6.86 -5.32
CA ILE A 21 3.96 8.14 -5.97
C ILE A 21 3.73 8.03 -7.47
N GLU A 22 4.22 6.95 -8.06
CA GLU A 22 4.06 6.73 -9.50
C GLU A 22 2.61 6.59 -9.91
N ARG A 23 1.85 5.82 -9.15
CA ARG A 23 0.49 5.49 -9.53
C ARG A 23 -0.53 6.52 -9.08
N PHE A 24 -0.34 7.09 -7.90
CA PHE A 24 -1.34 7.97 -7.30
C PHE A 24 -0.87 9.39 -7.06
N GLY A 25 0.42 9.62 -7.13
CA GLY A 25 0.96 10.95 -6.92
C GLY A 25 1.57 11.18 -5.56
N GLY A 26 1.46 10.22 -4.65
CA GLY A 26 2.10 10.32 -3.35
C GLY A 26 1.48 11.28 -2.38
N ARG A 27 0.20 11.56 -2.54
CA ARG A 27 -0.51 12.45 -1.64
C ARG A 27 -0.86 11.75 -0.34
N LYS A 28 -1.28 12.57 0.64
CA LYS A 28 -1.76 12.02 1.89
C LYS A 28 -2.98 11.17 1.61
N GLY A 29 -2.97 9.96 2.11
CA GLY A 29 -4.08 9.05 1.86
C GLY A 29 -3.87 8.13 0.69
N ASP A 30 -3.00 8.48 -0.24
CA ASP A 30 -2.73 7.63 -1.40
C ASP A 30 -2.04 6.34 -0.98
N LEU A 31 -1.22 6.41 0.06
CA LEU A 31 -0.56 5.22 0.58
C LEU A 31 -1.59 4.22 1.09
N SER A 32 -2.60 4.70 1.78
CA SER A 32 -3.67 3.83 2.27
C SER A 32 -4.41 3.18 1.11
N LYS A 33 -4.66 3.93 0.05
CA LYS A 33 -5.31 3.39 -1.13
C LYS A 33 -4.45 2.31 -1.78
N ALA A 34 -3.16 2.57 -1.89
CA ALA A 34 -2.25 1.61 -2.50
C ALA A 34 -2.23 0.30 -1.72
N VAL A 35 -2.15 0.41 -0.40
CA VAL A 35 -2.15 -0.77 0.45
C VAL A 35 -3.47 -1.53 0.34
N ALA A 36 -4.57 -0.79 0.35
CA ALA A 36 -5.88 -1.42 0.24
C ALA A 36 -6.03 -2.17 -1.08
N GLU A 37 -5.55 -1.58 -2.17
CA GLU A 37 -5.59 -2.23 -3.46
C GLU A 37 -4.73 -3.49 -3.49
N ALA A 38 -3.56 -3.40 -2.91
CA ALA A 38 -2.66 -4.54 -2.87
C ALA A 38 -3.27 -5.69 -2.08
N VAL A 39 -3.85 -5.37 -0.93
CA VAL A 39 -4.50 -6.39 -0.10
C VAL A 39 -5.69 -7.00 -0.84
N LYS A 40 -6.48 -6.16 -1.48
CA LYS A 40 -7.64 -6.63 -2.22
C LYS A 40 -7.23 -7.60 -3.31
N THR A 41 -6.19 -7.27 -4.04
CA THR A 41 -5.68 -8.13 -5.10
C THR A 41 -5.18 -9.45 -4.53
N TRP A 42 -4.47 -9.37 -3.43
CA TRP A 42 -3.92 -10.58 -2.81
C TRP A 42 -5.02 -11.51 -2.32
N VAL A 43 -6.02 -10.94 -1.68
CA VAL A 43 -7.14 -11.72 -1.16
C VAL A 43 -7.96 -12.34 -2.30
N ALA A 44 -8.17 -11.56 -3.36
CA ALA A 44 -8.93 -12.05 -4.50
C ALA A 44 -8.18 -13.14 -5.25
N GLY A 45 -6.86 -13.13 -5.20
CA GLY A 45 -6.04 -14.11 -5.88
C GLY A 45 -6.04 -15.47 -5.22
N GLU A 46 -6.53 -15.54 -3.99
CA GLU A 46 -6.62 -16.80 -3.28
C GLU A 46 -7.81 -17.60 -3.81
#